data_8a1a53a1e89d28ad555f8dd8e602f9eb
#
_entry.id   8a1a53a1e89d28ad555f8dd8e602f9eb
#
_cell.length_a   1.000
_cell.length_b   1.000
_cell.length_c   1.000
_cell.angle_alpha   90.00
_cell.angle_beta   90.00
_cell.angle_gamma   90.00
#
_symmetry.space_group_name_H-M   'P 1'
#
loop_
_entity.id
_entity.type
_entity.pdbx_description
1 polymer ?
#
loop_
_entity_poly.entity_id
_entity_poly.type
_entity_poly.pdbx_seq_one_letter_code
_entity_poly.pdbx_strand_id
1 'polypeptide(L)'
;MQRILIVGATSAIAESTARRFAARGDALYLAGRSAERLQAIAADLKLRGAAQVDCFVIDARQFDRFAPLLQAASASLGGLDAALIAHGTLSDQAACQQSLELLREEFDVNAISVMALCGELANQFEAQGRGVIAVISSVAGDRGRQSNYVYGAAKAAVTAFTSGLRQRLYPKGVRVVTIKPGFVSTPMTAAFKKGALWATPDSVAADIVRAMDGGKAVIYTPGFWRPIMWIIRSVPETLFRRLKL
;
A
#
# COMPACT_ATOMS: atom_id res chain seq x y z
N MET A 1 -18.45 12.85 -1.77
CA MET A 1 -17.90 12.00 -2.86
C MET A 1 -16.44 12.36 -3.04
N GLN A 2 -15.52 11.42 -2.86
CA GLN A 2 -14.08 11.56 -3.14
C GLN A 2 -13.72 10.83 -4.43
N ARG A 3 -12.67 11.29 -5.12
CA ARG A 3 -12.11 10.71 -6.35
C ARG A 3 -10.81 10.02 -5.99
N ILE A 4 -10.81 8.68 -6.03
CA ILE A 4 -9.76 7.87 -5.40
C ILE A 4 -9.11 6.96 -6.44
N LEU A 5 -7.80 7.08 -6.60
CA LEU A 5 -6.97 6.11 -7.33
C LEU A 5 -6.55 4.97 -6.40
N ILE A 6 -6.71 3.73 -6.83
CA ILE A 6 -6.26 2.54 -6.09
C ILE A 6 -5.32 1.74 -6.99
N VAL A 7 -4.02 1.71 -6.66
CA VAL A 7 -3.01 0.94 -7.39
C VAL A 7 -2.73 -0.37 -6.67
N GLY A 8 -2.77 -1.47 -7.41
CA GLY A 8 -2.81 -2.82 -6.84
C GLY A 8 -4.21 -3.20 -6.37
N ALA A 9 -5.24 -2.73 -7.08
CA ALA A 9 -6.65 -2.88 -6.71
C ALA A 9 -7.13 -4.34 -6.57
N THR A 10 -6.39 -5.29 -7.14
CA THR A 10 -6.68 -6.73 -7.02
C THR A 10 -6.11 -7.38 -5.75
N SER A 11 -5.42 -6.62 -4.88
CA SER A 11 -5.02 -7.14 -3.57
C SER A 11 -6.24 -7.19 -2.64
N ALA A 12 -6.34 -8.22 -1.79
CA ALA A 12 -7.49 -8.41 -0.91
C ALA A 12 -7.72 -7.21 0.04
N ILE A 13 -6.65 -6.56 0.50
CA ILE A 13 -6.76 -5.35 1.33
C ILE A 13 -7.30 -4.19 0.51
N ALA A 14 -6.79 -3.98 -0.71
CA ALA A 14 -7.24 -2.91 -1.59
C ALA A 14 -8.70 -3.09 -2.01
N GLU A 15 -9.08 -4.32 -2.37
CA GLU A 15 -10.46 -4.65 -2.73
C GLU A 15 -11.43 -4.39 -1.58
N SER A 16 -11.10 -4.85 -0.35
CA SER A 16 -11.90 -4.56 0.84
C SER A 16 -11.98 -3.06 1.13
N THR A 17 -10.90 -2.30 0.89
CA THR A 17 -10.87 -0.84 1.05
C THR A 17 -11.73 -0.16 -0.01
N ALA A 18 -11.65 -0.61 -1.27
CA ALA A 18 -12.46 -0.10 -2.37
C ALA A 18 -13.97 -0.29 -2.13
N ARG A 19 -14.37 -1.45 -1.57
CA ARG A 19 -15.77 -1.71 -1.20
C ARG A 19 -16.30 -0.71 -0.17
N ARG A 20 -15.47 -0.30 0.78
CA ARG A 20 -15.85 0.72 1.78
C ARG A 20 -16.00 2.11 1.16
N PHE A 21 -15.13 2.47 0.22
CA PHE A 21 -15.27 3.71 -0.53
C PHE A 21 -16.51 3.68 -1.45
N ALA A 22 -16.77 2.56 -2.12
CA ALA A 22 -17.95 2.38 -2.95
C ALA A 22 -19.25 2.56 -2.16
N ALA A 23 -19.36 1.93 -0.97
CA ALA A 23 -20.53 2.06 -0.10
C ALA A 23 -20.78 3.49 0.40
N ARG A 24 -19.81 4.38 0.29
CA ARG A 24 -19.88 5.83 0.58
C ARG A 24 -20.28 6.69 -0.62
N GLY A 25 -20.41 6.08 -1.81
CA GLY A 25 -20.67 6.78 -3.06
C GLY A 25 -19.45 7.50 -3.64
N ASP A 26 -18.23 7.05 -3.33
CA ASP A 26 -17.00 7.62 -3.90
C ASP A 26 -16.79 7.16 -5.35
N ALA A 27 -16.04 7.96 -6.12
CA ALA A 27 -15.62 7.64 -7.48
C ALA A 27 -14.22 7.00 -7.44
N LEU A 28 -14.04 5.87 -8.11
CA LEU A 28 -12.86 5.01 -8.00
C LEU A 28 -12.18 4.79 -9.35
N TYR A 29 -10.85 4.86 -9.37
CA TYR A 29 -10.04 4.48 -10.52
C TYR A 29 -9.11 3.33 -10.10
N LEU A 30 -9.28 2.17 -10.71
CA LEU A 30 -8.61 0.93 -10.30
C LEU A 30 -7.45 0.62 -11.22
N ALA A 31 -6.26 0.42 -10.67
CA ALA A 31 -5.08 0.04 -11.45
C ALA A 31 -4.50 -1.30 -10.96
N GLY A 32 -4.12 -2.16 -11.90
CA GLY A 32 -3.55 -3.49 -11.64
C GLY A 32 -3.26 -4.27 -12.90
N ARG A 33 -2.73 -5.49 -12.78
CA ARG A 33 -2.22 -6.27 -13.91
C ARG A 33 -3.27 -7.04 -14.70
N SER A 34 -4.33 -7.52 -14.05
CA SER A 34 -5.34 -8.36 -14.66
C SER A 34 -6.57 -7.54 -15.03
N ALA A 35 -6.79 -7.34 -16.33
CA ALA A 35 -7.98 -6.66 -16.85
C ALA A 35 -9.27 -7.34 -16.39
N GLU A 36 -9.34 -8.68 -16.47
CA GLU A 36 -10.50 -9.45 -16.06
C GLU A 36 -10.86 -9.22 -14.59
N ARG A 37 -9.87 -9.33 -13.68
CA ARG A 37 -10.10 -9.10 -12.25
C ARG A 37 -10.47 -7.66 -11.93
N LEU A 38 -9.87 -6.68 -12.63
CA LEU A 38 -10.24 -5.27 -12.46
C LEU A 38 -11.69 -5.02 -12.87
N GLN A 39 -12.14 -5.60 -14.00
CA GLN A 39 -13.51 -5.48 -14.47
C GLN A 39 -14.51 -6.13 -13.52
N ALA A 40 -14.19 -7.34 -13.01
CA ALA A 40 -15.02 -8.02 -12.01
C ALA A 40 -15.17 -7.20 -10.72
N ILE A 41 -14.06 -6.63 -10.21
CA ILE A 41 -14.07 -5.75 -9.04
C ILE A 41 -14.86 -4.47 -9.34
N ALA A 42 -14.68 -3.85 -10.50
CA ALA A 42 -15.40 -2.65 -10.87
C ALA A 42 -16.93 -2.87 -10.93
N ALA A 43 -17.36 -4.03 -11.45
CA ALA A 43 -18.77 -4.39 -11.46
C ALA A 43 -19.33 -4.56 -10.03
N ASP A 44 -18.62 -5.26 -9.12
CA ASP A 44 -18.99 -5.38 -7.71
C ASP A 44 -19.09 -4.02 -7.02
N LEU A 45 -18.12 -3.12 -7.27
CA LEU A 45 -18.09 -1.79 -6.65
C LEU A 45 -19.24 -0.88 -7.13
N LYS A 46 -19.61 -0.96 -8.41
CA LYS A 46 -20.80 -0.25 -8.94
C LYS A 46 -22.08 -0.71 -8.26
N LEU A 47 -22.25 -2.02 -8.09
CA LEU A 47 -23.40 -2.57 -7.35
C LEU A 47 -23.43 -2.15 -5.88
N ARG A 48 -22.28 -1.84 -5.30
CA ARG A 48 -22.15 -1.37 -3.90
C ARG A 48 -22.36 0.14 -3.74
N GLY A 49 -22.62 0.86 -4.82
CA GLY A 49 -22.96 2.28 -4.77
C GLY A 49 -21.82 3.25 -5.13
N ALA A 50 -20.71 2.76 -5.69
CA ALA A 50 -19.69 3.66 -6.22
C ALA A 50 -20.29 4.58 -7.29
N ALA A 51 -20.02 5.89 -7.21
CA ALA A 51 -20.55 6.88 -8.16
C ALA A 51 -19.99 6.65 -9.58
N GLN A 52 -18.73 6.24 -9.67
CA GLN A 52 -18.04 5.88 -10.91
C GLN A 52 -16.95 4.87 -10.61
N VAL A 53 -16.71 3.92 -11.52
CA VAL A 53 -15.55 3.02 -11.44
C VAL A 53 -14.99 2.79 -12.82
N ASP A 54 -13.72 3.15 -13.01
CA ASP A 54 -12.94 2.90 -14.23
C ASP A 54 -11.65 2.17 -13.89
N CYS A 55 -10.99 1.60 -14.92
CA CYS A 55 -9.86 0.71 -14.75
C CYS A 55 -8.70 1.07 -15.68
N PHE A 56 -7.48 0.79 -15.22
CA PHE A 56 -6.25 0.90 -16.01
C PHE A 56 -5.37 -0.34 -15.81
N VAL A 57 -5.00 -1.00 -16.89
CA VAL A 57 -4.12 -2.17 -16.82
C VAL A 57 -2.67 -1.72 -16.83
N ILE A 58 -1.94 -2.06 -15.76
CA ILE A 58 -0.53 -1.69 -15.58
C ILE A 58 0.21 -2.73 -14.73
N ASP A 59 1.44 -3.06 -15.13
CA ASP A 59 2.41 -3.71 -14.24
C ASP A 59 3.17 -2.62 -13.46
N ALA A 60 3.42 -2.83 -12.17
CA ALA A 60 4.11 -1.87 -11.31
C ALA A 60 5.57 -1.58 -11.76
N ARG A 61 6.15 -2.42 -12.62
CA ARG A 61 7.49 -2.21 -13.19
C ARG A 61 7.48 -1.37 -14.48
N GLN A 62 6.31 -0.99 -14.99
CA GLN A 62 6.17 -0.09 -16.14
C GLN A 62 6.19 1.38 -15.68
N PHE A 63 7.36 1.85 -15.25
CA PHE A 63 7.53 3.19 -14.66
C PHE A 63 7.12 4.33 -15.62
N ASP A 64 7.36 4.16 -16.91
CA ASP A 64 6.98 5.08 -18.00
C ASP A 64 5.46 5.26 -18.12
N ARG A 65 4.67 4.33 -17.57
CA ARG A 65 3.20 4.39 -17.59
C ARG A 65 2.58 5.04 -16.36
N PHE A 66 3.36 5.49 -15.39
CA PHE A 66 2.80 6.13 -14.19
C PHE A 66 2.19 7.50 -14.48
N ALA A 67 2.87 8.36 -15.23
CA ALA A 67 2.29 9.64 -15.64
C ALA A 67 1.03 9.45 -16.52
N PRO A 68 1.00 8.58 -17.54
CA PRO A 68 -0.23 8.22 -18.25
C PRO A 68 -1.36 7.69 -17.35
N LEU A 69 -1.05 6.86 -16.34
CA LEU A 69 -2.04 6.38 -15.37
C LEU A 69 -2.70 7.56 -14.62
N LEU A 70 -1.89 8.49 -14.09
CA LEU A 70 -2.40 9.62 -13.32
C LEU A 70 -3.20 10.59 -14.19
N GLN A 71 -2.78 10.81 -15.43
CA GLN A 71 -3.52 11.61 -16.41
C GLN A 71 -4.88 10.97 -16.74
N ALA A 72 -4.91 9.66 -17.03
CA ALA A 72 -6.13 8.94 -17.31
C ALA A 72 -7.09 8.94 -16.12
N ALA A 73 -6.59 8.69 -14.92
CA ALA A 73 -7.39 8.72 -13.69
C ALA A 73 -7.98 10.11 -13.42
N SER A 74 -7.17 11.17 -13.59
CA SER A 74 -7.61 12.55 -13.41
C SER A 74 -8.62 12.97 -14.46
N ALA A 75 -8.45 12.58 -15.72
CA ALA A 75 -9.39 12.87 -16.79
C ALA A 75 -10.73 12.15 -16.59
N SER A 76 -10.68 10.85 -16.25
CA SER A 76 -11.88 10.03 -16.03
C SER A 76 -12.72 10.55 -14.86
N LEU A 77 -12.08 10.83 -13.71
CA LEU A 77 -12.79 11.22 -12.48
C LEU A 77 -13.00 12.76 -12.33
N GLY A 78 -12.48 13.57 -13.25
CA GLY A 78 -12.49 15.03 -13.12
C GLY A 78 -11.51 15.54 -12.04
N GLY A 79 -10.40 14.83 -11.81
CA GLY A 79 -9.36 15.12 -10.83
C GLY A 79 -9.17 13.98 -9.82
N LEU A 80 -8.20 14.12 -8.90
CA LEU A 80 -7.95 13.17 -7.82
C LEU A 80 -7.93 13.88 -6.46
N ASP A 81 -8.55 13.26 -5.45
CA ASP A 81 -8.54 13.73 -4.06
C ASP A 81 -7.67 12.83 -3.17
N ALA A 82 -7.55 11.54 -3.52
CA ALA A 82 -6.73 10.58 -2.78
C ALA A 82 -6.17 9.47 -3.68
N ALA A 83 -5.07 8.87 -3.24
CA ALA A 83 -4.52 7.67 -3.84
C ALA A 83 -4.15 6.65 -2.75
N LEU A 84 -4.46 5.36 -3.00
CA LEU A 84 -4.01 4.22 -2.20
C LEU A 84 -3.05 3.39 -3.04
N ILE A 85 -1.81 3.28 -2.60
CA ILE A 85 -0.78 2.42 -3.21
C ILE A 85 -0.72 1.13 -2.41
N ALA A 86 -1.23 0.03 -2.99
CA ALA A 86 -1.48 -1.24 -2.31
C ALA A 86 -0.85 -2.45 -3.04
N HIS A 87 -0.06 -2.22 -4.08
CA HIS A 87 0.64 -3.29 -4.78
C HIS A 87 1.89 -3.74 -4.00
N GLY A 88 2.30 -4.95 -4.28
CA GLY A 88 3.49 -5.57 -3.72
C GLY A 88 3.44 -7.09 -3.85
N THR A 89 4.58 -7.71 -3.62
CA THR A 89 4.78 -9.16 -3.57
C THR A 89 5.31 -9.56 -2.21
N LEU A 90 5.30 -10.85 -1.90
CA LEU A 90 6.02 -11.40 -0.76
C LEU A 90 7.18 -12.21 -1.30
N SER A 91 8.39 -11.75 -1.03
CA SER A 91 9.62 -12.36 -1.53
C SER A 91 9.81 -13.80 -1.01
N ASP A 92 10.19 -14.70 -1.89
CA ASP A 92 10.86 -15.94 -1.45
C ASP A 92 12.26 -15.57 -0.99
N GLN A 93 12.47 -15.56 0.33
CA GLN A 93 13.72 -15.13 0.92
C GLN A 93 14.90 -16.03 0.50
N ALA A 94 14.68 -17.35 0.42
CA ALA A 94 15.73 -18.30 0.05
C ALA A 94 16.13 -18.14 -1.42
N ALA A 95 15.16 -17.94 -2.31
CA ALA A 95 15.42 -17.68 -3.72
C ALA A 95 16.17 -16.35 -3.92
N CYS A 96 15.76 -15.29 -3.22
CA CYS A 96 16.42 -13.97 -3.30
C CYS A 96 17.88 -14.00 -2.79
N GLN A 97 18.22 -14.89 -1.88
CA GLN A 97 19.62 -15.07 -1.42
C GLN A 97 20.53 -15.63 -2.52
N GLN A 98 19.98 -16.39 -3.45
CA GLN A 98 20.71 -17.08 -4.50
C GLN A 98 20.68 -16.33 -5.84
N SER A 99 19.81 -15.31 -5.98
CA SER A 99 19.62 -14.58 -7.23
C SER A 99 19.53 -13.08 -7.00
N LEU A 100 20.55 -12.37 -7.50
CA LEU A 100 20.54 -10.90 -7.54
C LEU A 100 19.38 -10.36 -8.40
N GLU A 101 19.02 -11.07 -9.46
CA GLU A 101 17.93 -10.71 -10.34
C GLU A 101 16.59 -10.71 -9.58
N LEU A 102 16.27 -11.80 -8.87
CA LEU A 102 15.08 -11.90 -8.03
C LEU A 102 15.05 -10.83 -6.93
N LEU A 103 16.21 -10.58 -6.29
CA LEU A 103 16.32 -9.53 -5.29
C LEU A 103 15.96 -8.16 -5.89
N ARG A 104 16.50 -7.84 -7.09
CA ARG A 104 16.20 -6.57 -7.79
C ARG A 104 14.73 -6.48 -8.15
N GLU A 105 14.14 -7.53 -8.74
CA GLU A 105 12.71 -7.57 -9.07
C GLU A 105 11.82 -7.31 -7.85
N GLU A 106 12.15 -7.90 -6.71
CA GLU A 106 11.43 -7.67 -5.46
C GLU A 106 11.55 -6.23 -4.96
N PHE A 107 12.74 -5.62 -5.10
CA PHE A 107 12.93 -4.20 -4.79
C PHE A 107 12.21 -3.30 -5.78
N ASP A 108 12.23 -3.61 -7.06
CA ASP A 108 11.51 -2.84 -8.09
C ASP A 108 10.01 -2.81 -7.81
N VAL A 109 9.42 -3.95 -7.46
CA VAL A 109 7.98 -4.03 -7.17
C VAL A 109 7.62 -3.45 -5.79
N ASN A 110 8.37 -3.79 -4.73
CA ASN A 110 7.99 -3.46 -3.35
C ASN A 110 8.48 -2.10 -2.86
N ALA A 111 9.48 -1.50 -3.52
CA ALA A 111 10.09 -0.23 -3.12
C ALA A 111 10.12 0.79 -4.28
N ILE A 112 10.86 0.52 -5.35
CA ILE A 112 11.14 1.53 -6.39
C ILE A 112 9.84 2.00 -7.05
N SER A 113 8.97 1.08 -7.47
CA SER A 113 7.69 1.43 -8.10
C SER A 113 6.78 2.24 -7.17
N VAL A 114 6.76 1.87 -5.88
CA VAL A 114 5.98 2.58 -4.86
C VAL A 114 6.50 4.01 -4.69
N MET A 115 7.82 4.18 -4.56
CA MET A 115 8.45 5.49 -4.39
C MET A 115 8.28 6.37 -5.63
N ALA A 116 8.46 5.81 -6.84
CA ALA A 116 8.26 6.53 -8.09
C ALA A 116 6.82 7.03 -8.24
N LEU A 117 5.84 6.15 -8.02
CA LEU A 117 4.43 6.54 -8.07
C LEU A 117 4.05 7.57 -7.00
N CYS A 118 4.61 7.46 -5.79
CA CYS A 118 4.46 8.49 -4.76
C CYS A 118 5.04 9.84 -5.21
N GLY A 119 6.16 9.84 -5.92
CA GLY A 119 6.77 11.06 -6.46
C GLY A 119 5.87 11.78 -7.46
N GLU A 120 5.30 11.04 -8.42
CA GLU A 120 4.35 11.58 -9.39
C GLU A 120 3.09 12.15 -8.71
N LEU A 121 2.48 11.37 -7.81
CA LEU A 121 1.32 11.82 -7.03
C LEU A 121 1.64 13.04 -6.15
N ALA A 122 2.84 13.09 -5.58
CA ALA A 122 3.28 14.21 -4.76
C ALA A 122 3.35 15.49 -5.57
N ASN A 123 3.94 15.46 -6.76
CA ASN A 123 4.02 16.62 -7.64
C ASN A 123 2.63 17.12 -8.04
N GLN A 124 1.72 16.20 -8.38
CA GLN A 124 0.35 16.54 -8.74
C GLN A 124 -0.42 17.17 -7.57
N PHE A 125 -0.39 16.54 -6.39
CA PHE A 125 -1.13 17.02 -5.22
C PHE A 125 -0.52 18.29 -4.60
N GLU A 126 0.82 18.45 -4.69
CA GLU A 126 1.51 19.67 -4.27
C GLU A 126 1.06 20.87 -5.13
N ALA A 127 0.99 20.69 -6.46
CA ALA A 127 0.47 21.70 -7.37
C ALA A 127 -1.02 22.00 -7.11
N GLN A 128 -1.80 21.00 -6.68
CA GLN A 128 -3.21 21.12 -6.34
C GLN A 128 -3.43 21.78 -4.96
N GLY A 129 -2.43 21.80 -4.07
CA GLY A 129 -2.53 22.31 -2.70
C GLY A 129 -3.35 21.43 -1.75
N ARG A 130 -3.72 20.22 -2.15
CA ARG A 130 -4.50 19.26 -1.35
C ARG A 130 -4.37 17.85 -1.89
N GLY A 131 -4.63 16.85 -1.05
CA GLY A 131 -4.67 15.44 -1.44
C GLY A 131 -4.24 14.52 -0.32
N VAL A 132 -4.48 13.21 -0.52
CA VAL A 132 -4.06 12.15 0.41
C VAL A 132 -3.33 11.07 -0.36
N ILE A 133 -2.07 10.79 0.01
CA ILE A 133 -1.29 9.65 -0.49
C ILE A 133 -1.21 8.61 0.62
N ALA A 134 -1.89 7.48 0.46
CA ALA A 134 -1.86 6.37 1.40
C ALA A 134 -1.04 5.21 0.81
N VAL A 135 -0.09 4.68 1.59
CA VAL A 135 0.86 3.67 1.12
C VAL A 135 0.89 2.49 2.06
N ILE A 136 0.68 1.28 1.52
CA ILE A 136 0.81 0.04 2.29
C ILE A 136 2.29 -0.36 2.35
N SER A 137 2.89 -0.13 3.52
CA SER A 137 4.18 -0.68 3.92
C SER A 137 3.97 -2.01 4.67
N SER A 138 4.68 -2.25 5.75
CA SER A 138 4.53 -3.44 6.61
C SER A 138 5.24 -3.23 7.95
N VAL A 139 4.83 -3.97 8.98
CA VAL A 139 5.62 -4.13 10.21
C VAL A 139 6.99 -4.79 9.95
N ALA A 140 7.13 -5.53 8.84
CA ALA A 140 8.41 -6.12 8.42
C ALA A 140 9.47 -5.06 8.11
N GLY A 141 9.07 -3.85 7.72
CA GLY A 141 9.97 -2.73 7.47
C GLY A 141 10.49 -2.03 8.73
N ASP A 142 10.05 -2.42 9.92
CA ASP A 142 10.51 -1.78 11.16
C ASP A 142 11.79 -2.39 11.71
N ARG A 143 12.03 -3.68 11.46
CA ARG A 143 13.28 -4.39 11.81
C ARG A 143 13.47 -5.61 10.92
N GLY A 144 14.67 -5.77 10.35
CA GLY A 144 15.04 -6.94 9.53
C GLY A 144 14.98 -8.24 10.33
N ARG A 145 14.47 -9.31 9.70
CA ARG A 145 14.39 -10.66 10.26
C ARG A 145 14.95 -11.66 9.27
N GLN A 146 15.61 -12.71 9.76
CA GLN A 146 16.22 -13.70 8.89
C GLN A 146 15.24 -14.35 7.90
N SER A 147 13.97 -14.44 8.28
CA SER A 147 12.92 -15.06 7.47
C SER A 147 12.48 -14.24 6.26
N ASN A 148 12.73 -12.91 6.23
CA ASN A 148 12.21 -12.04 5.18
C ASN A 148 12.92 -10.67 5.07
N TYR A 149 14.26 -10.63 5.21
CA TYR A 149 14.98 -9.36 5.23
C TYR A 149 15.00 -8.62 3.88
N VAL A 150 14.86 -9.30 2.74
CA VAL A 150 14.73 -8.64 1.42
C VAL A 150 13.41 -7.84 1.37
N TYR A 151 12.30 -8.49 1.67
CA TYR A 151 11.00 -7.83 1.77
C TYR A 151 11.00 -6.73 2.85
N GLY A 152 11.57 -7.04 4.02
CA GLY A 152 11.69 -6.09 5.13
C GLY A 152 12.47 -4.84 4.74
N ALA A 153 13.60 -4.99 4.04
CA ALA A 153 14.41 -3.87 3.56
C ALA A 153 13.64 -3.00 2.54
N ALA A 154 12.91 -3.63 1.59
CA ALA A 154 12.07 -2.89 0.64
C ALA A 154 10.97 -2.08 1.36
N LYS A 155 10.30 -2.67 2.36
CA LYS A 155 9.27 -1.97 3.14
C LYS A 155 9.84 -0.93 4.11
N ALA A 156 11.08 -1.10 4.58
CA ALA A 156 11.81 -0.08 5.32
C ALA A 156 12.12 1.14 4.44
N ALA A 157 12.58 0.91 3.20
CA ALA A 157 12.82 1.97 2.22
C ALA A 157 11.54 2.79 1.96
N VAL A 158 10.40 2.13 1.73
CA VAL A 158 9.10 2.80 1.58
C VAL A 158 8.72 3.60 2.82
N THR A 159 8.96 3.05 4.02
CA THR A 159 8.64 3.73 5.28
C THR A 159 9.48 4.99 5.47
N ALA A 160 10.78 4.92 5.19
CA ALA A 160 11.68 6.08 5.27
C ALA A 160 11.30 7.14 4.21
N PHE A 161 11.06 6.70 2.97
CA PHE A 161 10.66 7.58 1.87
C PHE A 161 9.36 8.33 2.19
N THR A 162 8.32 7.63 2.63
CA THR A 162 7.03 8.26 2.98
C THR A 162 7.14 9.20 4.18
N SER A 163 8.10 8.98 5.07
CA SER A 163 8.39 9.92 6.18
C SER A 163 8.95 11.24 5.65
N GLY A 164 9.96 11.20 4.77
CA GLY A 164 10.51 12.40 4.13
C GLY A 164 9.49 13.12 3.25
N LEU A 165 8.73 12.34 2.46
CA LEU A 165 7.68 12.88 1.60
C LEU A 165 6.60 13.62 2.40
N ARG A 166 6.26 13.13 3.57
CA ARG A 166 5.31 13.76 4.50
C ARG A 166 5.81 15.14 4.97
N GLN A 167 7.11 15.27 5.27
CA GLN A 167 7.70 16.56 5.64
C GLN A 167 7.64 17.56 4.49
N ARG A 168 7.98 17.13 3.27
CA ARG A 168 7.90 17.96 2.06
C ARG A 168 6.47 18.49 1.84
N LEU A 169 5.48 17.61 1.97
CA LEU A 169 4.10 17.88 1.55
C LEU A 169 3.22 18.51 2.65
N TYR A 170 3.63 18.41 3.92
CA TYR A 170 2.86 18.96 5.04
C TYR A 170 2.52 20.44 4.89
N PRO A 171 3.48 21.36 4.58
CA PRO A 171 3.20 22.77 4.40
C PRO A 171 2.37 23.08 3.13
N LYS A 172 2.16 22.09 2.28
CA LYS A 172 1.41 22.18 1.02
C LYS A 172 -0.04 21.67 1.14
N GLY A 173 -0.49 21.33 2.35
CA GLY A 173 -1.85 20.83 2.57
C GLY A 173 -2.08 19.39 2.10
N VAL A 174 -1.03 18.65 1.73
CA VAL A 174 -1.11 17.27 1.25
C VAL A 174 -0.71 16.30 2.37
N ARG A 175 -1.53 15.28 2.57
CA ARG A 175 -1.33 14.28 3.61
C ARG A 175 -0.68 13.01 3.06
N VAL A 176 0.29 12.46 3.79
CA VAL A 176 0.92 11.17 3.46
C VAL A 176 0.70 10.21 4.62
N VAL A 177 0.01 9.11 4.34
CA VAL A 177 -0.36 8.07 5.32
C VAL A 177 0.44 6.81 5.05
N THR A 178 1.27 6.40 6.01
CA THR A 178 1.99 5.12 5.95
C THR A 178 1.22 4.07 6.75
N ILE A 179 0.77 3.02 6.06
CA ILE A 179 0.02 1.91 6.65
C ILE A 179 1.00 0.75 6.88
N LYS A 180 1.06 0.24 8.10
CA LYS A 180 1.92 -0.89 8.50
C LYS A 180 1.07 -2.06 8.96
N PRO A 181 0.58 -2.92 8.04
CA PRO A 181 -0.10 -4.15 8.43
C PRO A 181 0.87 -5.12 9.08
N GLY A 182 0.35 -5.88 10.05
CA GLY A 182 0.96 -7.13 10.51
C GLY A 182 0.55 -8.31 9.63
N PHE A 183 0.28 -9.47 10.24
CA PHE A 183 -0.23 -10.63 9.51
C PHE A 183 -1.69 -10.41 9.10
N VAL A 184 -1.96 -10.54 7.79
CA VAL A 184 -3.30 -10.40 7.23
C VAL A 184 -3.64 -11.64 6.40
N SER A 185 -4.82 -12.20 6.61
CA SER A 185 -5.31 -13.40 5.91
C SER A 185 -5.68 -13.05 4.46
N THR A 186 -4.73 -13.17 3.56
CA THR A 186 -4.86 -12.87 2.13
C THR A 186 -4.35 -14.06 1.29
N PRO A 187 -4.60 -14.10 -0.02
CA PRO A 187 -3.98 -15.09 -0.90
C PRO A 187 -2.44 -15.08 -0.83
N MET A 188 -1.81 -13.92 -0.63
CA MET A 188 -0.35 -13.77 -0.50
C MET A 188 0.21 -14.55 0.70
N THR A 189 -0.58 -14.74 1.74
CA THR A 189 -0.18 -15.39 2.99
C THR A 189 -0.89 -16.74 3.20
N ALA A 190 -1.46 -17.32 2.15
CA ALA A 190 -2.25 -18.55 2.25
C ALA A 190 -1.43 -19.75 2.78
N ALA A 191 -0.15 -19.81 2.45
CA ALA A 191 0.76 -20.87 2.87
C ALA A 191 1.18 -20.80 4.36
N PHE A 192 0.89 -19.67 5.04
CA PHE A 192 1.31 -19.51 6.44
C PHE A 192 0.26 -20.05 7.40
N LYS A 193 0.72 -20.70 8.47
CA LYS A 193 -0.15 -21.12 9.57
C LYS A 193 -0.72 -19.89 10.28
N LYS A 194 -2.04 -19.78 10.28
CA LYS A 194 -2.73 -18.65 10.91
C LYS A 194 -2.77 -18.80 12.43
N GLY A 195 -2.72 -17.67 13.14
CA GLY A 195 -2.77 -17.61 14.61
C GLY A 195 -3.47 -16.35 15.11
N ALA A 196 -3.43 -16.10 16.41
CA ALA A 196 -4.16 -15.01 17.09
C ALA A 196 -3.79 -13.58 16.63
N LEU A 197 -2.61 -13.39 16.04
CA LEU A 197 -2.16 -12.09 15.56
C LEU A 197 -2.61 -11.76 14.12
N TRP A 198 -3.44 -12.63 13.53
CA TRP A 198 -3.92 -12.46 12.17
C TRP A 198 -5.17 -11.57 12.10
N ALA A 199 -5.17 -10.68 11.11
CA ALA A 199 -6.30 -9.81 10.80
C ALA A 199 -7.01 -10.27 9.52
N THR A 200 -8.24 -9.83 9.34
CA THR A 200 -8.95 -9.95 8.07
C THR A 200 -8.65 -8.74 7.17
N PRO A 201 -8.71 -8.89 5.85
CA PRO A 201 -8.60 -7.75 4.93
C PRO A 201 -9.59 -6.64 5.25
N ASP A 202 -10.80 -6.99 5.67
CA ASP A 202 -11.86 -6.03 5.97
C ASP A 202 -11.57 -5.19 7.22
N SER A 203 -11.02 -5.80 8.28
CA SER A 203 -10.59 -5.04 9.48
C SER A 203 -9.47 -4.06 9.17
N VAL A 204 -8.48 -4.47 8.34
CA VAL A 204 -7.40 -3.61 7.87
C VAL A 204 -7.94 -2.48 6.99
N ALA A 205 -8.87 -2.78 6.09
CA ALA A 205 -9.53 -1.80 5.23
C ALA A 205 -10.26 -0.72 6.03
N ALA A 206 -10.93 -1.09 7.12
CA ALA A 206 -11.57 -0.13 8.02
C ALA A 206 -10.57 0.85 8.65
N ASP A 207 -9.41 0.34 9.05
CA ASP A 207 -8.35 1.18 9.61
C ASP A 207 -7.73 2.10 8.53
N ILE A 208 -7.57 1.61 7.30
CA ILE A 208 -7.07 2.40 6.16
C ILE A 208 -8.02 3.57 5.86
N VAL A 209 -9.30 3.30 5.67
CA VAL A 209 -10.30 4.34 5.38
C VAL A 209 -10.29 5.39 6.49
N ARG A 210 -10.33 4.97 7.75
CA ARG A 210 -10.28 5.87 8.91
C ARG A 210 -9.02 6.73 8.95
N ALA A 211 -7.87 6.17 8.57
CA ALA A 211 -6.62 6.92 8.51
C ALA A 211 -6.58 7.91 7.34
N MET A 212 -7.12 7.52 6.19
CA MET A 212 -7.23 8.42 5.04
C MET A 212 -8.20 9.58 5.30
N ASP A 213 -9.26 9.38 6.06
CA ASP A 213 -10.20 10.44 6.44
C ASP A 213 -9.68 11.26 7.65
N GLY A 214 -9.10 10.60 8.65
CA GLY A 214 -8.86 11.15 9.99
C GLY A 214 -7.48 11.75 10.29
N GLY A 215 -6.58 11.85 9.32
CA GLY A 215 -5.31 12.60 9.49
C GLY A 215 -4.17 11.88 10.23
N LYS A 216 -4.27 10.60 10.57
CA LYS A 216 -3.13 9.85 11.14
C LYS A 216 -2.05 9.62 10.10
N ALA A 217 -0.82 10.04 10.39
CA ALA A 217 0.30 9.96 9.46
C ALA A 217 0.90 8.54 9.35
N VAL A 218 0.88 7.78 10.43
CA VAL A 218 1.36 6.38 10.47
C VAL A 218 0.39 5.54 11.28
N ILE A 219 -0.08 4.45 10.70
CA ILE A 219 -0.91 3.47 11.41
C ILE A 219 -0.28 2.09 11.38
N TYR A 220 -0.41 1.37 12.49
CA TYR A 220 -0.24 -0.07 12.58
C TYR A 220 -1.62 -0.71 12.55
N THR A 221 -1.79 -1.76 11.77
CA THR A 221 -3.10 -2.38 11.63
C THR A 221 -3.00 -3.91 11.65
N PRO A 222 -3.71 -4.55 12.61
CA PRO A 222 -4.40 -3.96 13.76
C PRO A 222 -3.49 -3.18 14.71
N GLY A 223 -4.07 -2.27 15.48
CA GLY A 223 -3.32 -1.33 16.34
C GLY A 223 -2.38 -1.96 17.38
N PHE A 224 -2.64 -3.22 17.79
CA PHE A 224 -1.78 -3.94 18.74
C PHE A 224 -0.36 -4.23 18.19
N TRP A 225 -0.16 -4.13 16.88
CA TRP A 225 1.18 -4.25 16.30
C TRP A 225 2.10 -3.09 16.71
N ARG A 226 1.55 -1.94 17.08
CA ARG A 226 2.36 -0.79 17.50
C ARG A 226 3.20 -1.07 18.74
N PRO A 227 2.64 -1.52 19.88
CA PRO A 227 3.44 -1.91 21.04
C PRO A 227 4.33 -3.13 20.77
N ILE A 228 3.87 -4.11 20.00
CA ILE A 228 4.70 -5.28 19.64
C ILE A 228 5.96 -4.83 18.89
N MET A 229 5.82 -3.97 17.90
CA MET A 229 6.97 -3.49 17.11
C MET A 229 7.84 -2.53 17.92
N TRP A 230 7.29 -1.78 18.86
CA TRP A 230 8.08 -0.99 19.79
C TRP A 230 9.01 -1.89 20.62
N ILE A 231 8.50 -2.98 21.19
CA ILE A 231 9.30 -3.98 21.92
C ILE A 231 10.36 -4.60 20.99
N ILE A 232 9.96 -5.10 19.82
CA ILE A 232 10.89 -5.76 18.88
C ILE A 232 12.04 -4.82 18.49
N ARG A 233 11.76 -3.55 18.22
CA ARG A 233 12.78 -2.55 17.87
C ARG A 233 13.72 -2.23 19.04
N SER A 234 13.25 -2.32 20.27
CA SER A 234 14.03 -2.01 21.47
C SER A 234 14.93 -3.17 21.92
N VAL A 235 14.76 -4.38 21.38
CA VAL A 235 15.62 -5.52 21.71
C VAL A 235 17.05 -5.24 21.24
N PRO A 236 18.08 -5.29 22.13
CA PRO A 236 19.47 -5.10 21.73
C PRO A 236 19.91 -6.13 20.66
N GLU A 237 20.78 -5.70 19.74
CA GLU A 237 21.21 -6.55 18.63
C GLU A 237 21.89 -7.84 19.09
N THR A 238 22.62 -7.79 20.21
CA THR A 238 23.26 -8.97 20.82
C THR A 238 22.28 -10.08 21.22
N LEU A 239 21.03 -9.70 21.55
CA LEU A 239 19.96 -10.65 21.84
C LEU A 239 19.17 -10.97 20.57
N PHE A 240 18.83 -9.95 19.76
CA PHE A 240 17.99 -10.10 18.59
C PHE A 240 18.54 -11.11 17.57
N ARG A 241 19.86 -11.09 17.32
CA ARG A 241 20.53 -12.05 16.40
C ARG A 241 20.38 -13.52 16.80
N ARG A 242 19.97 -13.82 18.05
CA ARG A 242 19.75 -15.18 18.55
C ARG A 242 18.27 -15.61 18.44
N LEU A 243 17.37 -14.68 18.14
CA LEU A 243 15.95 -14.95 18.02
C LEU A 243 15.65 -15.50 16.62
N LYS A 244 14.83 -16.53 16.55
CA LYS A 244 14.29 -17.07 15.29
C LYS A 244 12.90 -16.45 15.06
N LEU A 245 12.88 -15.26 14.44
CA LEU A 245 11.66 -14.50 14.13
C LEU A 245 11.38 -14.47 12.62
#